data_f2c93987fce843e1d81db96d1991f5dc
#
_entry.id   f2c93987fce843e1d81db96d1991f5dc
#
_cell.length_a   1.000
_cell.length_b   1.000
_cell.length_c   1.000
_cell.angle_alpha   90.00
_cell.angle_beta   90.00
_cell.angle_gamma   90.00
#
_symmetry.space_group_name_H-M   'P 1'
#
loop_
_entity.id
_entity.type
_entity.pdbx_description
1 polymer ?
#
loop_
_entity_poly.entity_id
_entity_poly.type
_entity_poly.pdbx_seq_one_letter_code
_entity_poly.pdbx_strand_id
1 'polypeptide(L)'
;MGYKIDTIYPSFFYLVRYKYLVRTYIFQVEGDILSDIVRRKESITQDFEKKTLNGFVGIFLHIIVLGFVNLLLLILTGVGGALGGLAFLITIFTGPLWLIYWNSYIIIAPNEAATVQFFGKYSGTVNKEGFHFFINPFYHKQKISMRIRNFESARLKVNDVNANPIDIGAVVVWRVFDAAEALFEVDHYDHYVQIQSEAALRAMATAXPYDIIEDKDIGGISLSSHQEEIAELLQASVEDRLKQAGIEVLEARISHLAYSQEIAQAMLRRQQASAVVAARTEIVKGAVGMVEEALEQLSTKKIIELDEDKKATMVSNLLVVLCSETDTTPVVNTG
;
A
#
# COMPACT_ATOMS: atom_id res chain seq x y z
N MET A 1 51.93 37.02 -14.74
CA MET A 1 50.54 37.38 -15.07
C MET A 1 49.62 36.35 -14.40
N GLY A 2 49.18 36.65 -13.20
CA GLY A 2 48.28 35.79 -12.42
C GLY A 2 46.90 36.40 -12.41
N TYR A 3 45.96 35.73 -13.03
CA TYR A 3 44.56 36.13 -12.98
C TYR A 3 43.88 35.59 -11.72
N LYS A 4 43.37 36.53 -10.90
CA LYS A 4 42.50 36.23 -9.74
C LYS A 4 41.18 35.64 -10.25
N ILE A 5 40.87 34.40 -9.86
CA ILE A 5 39.60 33.72 -10.16
C ILE A 5 38.63 33.80 -8.94
N ASP A 6 38.67 34.87 -8.18
CA ASP A 6 37.96 34.96 -6.90
C ASP A 6 36.67 35.80 -6.91
N THR A 7 36.07 36.10 -8.08
CA THR A 7 34.98 37.09 -8.04
C THR A 7 33.71 36.74 -8.84
N ILE A 8 33.41 35.48 -9.19
CA ILE A 8 32.29 35.29 -10.09
C ILE A 8 31.05 34.57 -9.50
N TYR A 9 31.14 33.76 -8.42
CA TYR A 9 29.91 33.11 -7.91
C TYR A 9 29.94 32.85 -6.38
N PRO A 10 29.68 33.85 -5.53
CA PRO A 10 29.46 33.58 -4.10
C PRO A 10 28.14 32.81 -3.86
N SER A 11 27.14 33.00 -4.71
CA SER A 11 25.83 32.34 -4.57
C SER A 11 25.86 30.82 -4.77
N PHE A 12 26.74 30.30 -5.61
CA PHE A 12 26.83 28.85 -5.88
C PHE A 12 27.40 28.08 -4.67
N PHE A 13 28.39 28.64 -3.97
CA PHE A 13 28.97 28.04 -2.77
C PHE A 13 27.98 28.03 -1.60
N TYR A 14 27.17 29.08 -1.46
CA TYR A 14 26.09 29.11 -0.45
C TYR A 14 25.01 28.09 -0.74
N LEU A 15 24.64 27.88 -2.00
CA LEU A 15 23.61 26.92 -2.41
C LEU A 15 24.07 25.46 -2.17
N VAL A 16 25.33 25.15 -2.47
CA VAL A 16 25.91 23.82 -2.24
C VAL A 16 26.02 23.56 -0.72
N ARG A 17 26.50 24.55 0.05
CA ARG A 17 26.61 24.45 1.51
C ARG A 17 25.24 24.33 2.20
N TYR A 18 24.24 25.05 1.69
CA TYR A 18 22.87 24.97 2.18
C TYR A 18 22.25 23.57 1.88
N LYS A 19 22.49 23.05 0.68
CA LYS A 19 22.02 21.72 0.28
C LYS A 19 22.66 20.60 1.12
N TYR A 20 23.94 20.75 1.47
CA TYR A 20 24.65 19.84 2.38
C TYR A 20 24.11 19.93 3.82
N LEU A 21 23.89 21.12 4.33
CA LEU A 21 23.34 21.35 5.68
C LEU A 21 21.92 20.82 5.80
N VAL A 22 21.07 21.06 4.81
CA VAL A 22 19.69 20.54 4.76
C VAL A 22 19.71 19.02 4.71
N ARG A 23 20.58 18.42 3.91
CA ARG A 23 20.71 16.97 3.80
C ARG A 23 21.20 16.34 5.11
N THR A 24 22.16 16.96 5.78
CA THR A 24 22.66 16.50 7.09
C THR A 24 21.58 16.63 8.17
N TYR A 25 20.83 17.73 8.15
CA TYR A 25 19.73 17.97 9.08
C TYR A 25 18.58 16.96 8.87
N ILE A 26 18.23 16.68 7.62
CA ILE A 26 17.23 15.66 7.28
C ILE A 26 17.69 14.28 7.77
N PHE A 27 18.95 13.92 7.54
CA PHE A 27 19.52 12.64 7.99
C PHE A 27 19.53 12.51 9.53
N GLN A 28 19.78 13.62 10.22
CA GLN A 28 19.79 13.65 11.69
C GLN A 28 18.37 13.56 12.25
N VAL A 29 17.41 14.28 11.64
CA VAL A 29 15.99 14.20 12.01
C VAL A 29 15.42 12.80 11.71
N GLU A 30 15.78 12.19 10.58
CA GLU A 30 15.42 10.81 10.27
C GLU A 30 16.00 9.82 11.28
N GLY A 31 17.27 10.03 11.69
CA GLY A 31 17.92 9.21 12.71
C GLY A 31 17.22 9.31 14.07
N ASP A 32 16.86 10.52 14.49
CA ASP A 32 16.16 10.78 15.75
C ASP A 32 14.72 10.22 15.69
N ILE A 33 14.03 10.39 14.58
CA ILE A 33 12.70 9.81 14.37
C ILE A 33 12.79 8.27 14.39
N LEU A 34 13.78 7.68 13.71
CA LEU A 34 13.97 6.23 13.74
C LEU A 34 14.28 5.72 15.16
N SER A 35 15.11 6.44 15.92
CA SER A 35 15.41 6.05 17.31
C SER A 35 14.18 6.18 18.21
N ASP A 36 13.34 7.18 18.02
CA ASP A 36 12.08 7.34 18.76
C ASP A 36 11.05 6.31 18.34
N ILE A 37 10.99 5.94 17.07
CA ILE A 37 10.14 4.86 16.56
C ILE A 37 10.61 3.51 17.13
N VAL A 38 11.92 3.26 17.18
CA VAL A 38 12.48 2.05 17.79
C VAL A 38 12.17 2.01 19.29
N ARG A 39 12.30 3.14 20.00
CA ARG A 39 11.91 3.25 21.42
C ARG A 39 10.42 3.05 21.64
N ARG A 40 9.57 3.61 20.78
CA ARG A 40 8.12 3.37 20.84
C ARG A 40 7.77 1.92 20.54
N LYS A 41 8.51 1.28 19.63
CA LYS A 41 8.29 -0.12 19.28
C LYS A 41 8.56 -1.08 20.45
N GLU A 42 9.43 -0.70 21.38
CA GLU A 42 9.65 -1.48 22.63
C GLU A 42 8.48 -1.37 23.62
N SER A 43 7.61 -0.35 23.48
CA SER A 43 6.43 -0.17 24.33
C SER A 43 5.14 -0.69 23.72
N ILE A 44 5.15 -1.07 22.43
CA ILE A 44 3.98 -1.62 21.72
C ILE A 44 3.74 -3.06 22.17
N THR A 45 2.51 -3.45 22.29
CA THR A 45 2.06 -4.78 22.66
C THR A 45 2.33 -5.79 21.57
N GLN A 46 3.47 -6.45 21.59
CA GLN A 46 3.82 -7.47 20.61
C GLN A 46 3.21 -8.83 20.96
N ASP A 47 2.82 -9.59 19.96
CA ASP A 47 2.32 -10.95 20.13
C ASP A 47 3.41 -11.86 20.70
N PHE A 48 3.09 -12.55 21.81
CA PHE A 48 3.88 -13.68 22.24
C PHE A 48 2.97 -14.90 22.47
N GLU A 49 3.45 -16.06 22.05
CA GLU A 49 2.66 -17.28 22.08
C GLU A 49 2.37 -17.72 23.51
N LYS A 50 1.10 -17.78 23.87
CA LYS A 50 0.63 -18.28 25.14
C LYS A 50 0.60 -19.80 25.14
N LYS A 51 1.33 -20.43 26.05
CA LYS A 51 1.30 -21.90 26.21
C LYS A 51 -0.05 -22.32 26.75
N THR A 52 -0.68 -23.26 26.09
CA THR A 52 -1.96 -23.84 26.46
C THR A 52 -1.84 -25.36 26.51
N LEU A 53 -2.72 -26.00 27.25
CA LEU A 53 -2.86 -27.45 27.23
C LEU A 53 -3.92 -27.86 26.21
N ASN A 54 -3.81 -29.07 25.70
CA ASN A 54 -4.84 -29.65 24.84
C ASN A 54 -6.17 -29.68 25.61
N GLY A 55 -7.24 -29.18 24.97
CA GLY A 55 -8.56 -29.09 25.58
C GLY A 55 -9.14 -30.45 26.01
N PHE A 56 -8.82 -31.52 25.28
CA PHE A 56 -9.26 -32.88 25.67
C PHE A 56 -8.61 -33.34 26.98
N VAL A 57 -7.32 -33.03 27.16
CA VAL A 57 -6.60 -33.28 28.45
C VAL A 57 -7.24 -32.42 29.54
N GLY A 58 -7.58 -31.19 29.22
CA GLY A 58 -8.29 -30.28 30.13
C GLY A 58 -9.63 -30.85 30.60
N ILE A 59 -10.47 -31.36 29.69
CA ILE A 59 -11.76 -32.00 30.02
C ILE A 59 -11.55 -33.20 30.92
N PHE A 60 -10.60 -34.06 30.59
CA PHE A 60 -10.29 -35.25 31.39
C PHE A 60 -9.92 -34.86 32.84
N LEU A 61 -9.02 -33.87 32.99
CA LEU A 61 -8.64 -33.34 34.29
C LEU A 61 -9.84 -32.72 35.04
N HIS A 62 -10.64 -31.92 34.34
CA HIS A 62 -11.77 -31.19 34.89
C HIS A 62 -12.87 -32.17 35.39
N ILE A 63 -13.28 -33.13 34.56
CA ILE A 63 -14.36 -34.06 34.91
C ILE A 63 -13.90 -35.09 35.93
N ILE A 64 -12.73 -35.72 35.76
CA ILE A 64 -12.27 -36.78 36.59
C ILE A 64 -11.75 -36.24 37.97
N VAL A 65 -10.88 -35.24 37.95
CA VAL A 65 -10.30 -34.75 39.20
C VAL A 65 -11.32 -33.92 39.99
N LEU A 66 -11.79 -32.81 39.40
CA LEU A 66 -12.68 -31.89 40.11
C LEU A 66 -14.12 -32.43 40.22
N GLY A 67 -14.65 -33.07 39.15
CA GLY A 67 -15.98 -33.65 39.18
C GLY A 67 -16.11 -34.80 40.14
N PHE A 68 -15.17 -35.76 40.11
CA PHE A 68 -15.14 -36.91 41.00
C PHE A 68 -14.94 -36.47 42.43
N VAL A 69 -14.06 -35.50 42.72
CA VAL A 69 -13.85 -34.97 44.10
C VAL A 69 -15.16 -34.33 44.61
N ASN A 70 -15.86 -33.53 43.78
CA ASN A 70 -17.14 -32.92 44.18
C ASN A 70 -18.22 -33.99 44.45
N LEU A 71 -18.29 -35.04 43.60
CA LEU A 71 -19.23 -36.14 43.78
C LEU A 71 -18.95 -36.90 45.08
N LEU A 72 -17.68 -37.18 45.37
CA LEU A 72 -17.26 -37.84 46.61
C LEU A 72 -17.63 -37.01 47.85
N LEU A 73 -17.37 -35.71 47.81
CA LEU A 73 -17.72 -34.76 48.85
C LEU A 73 -19.25 -34.73 49.09
N LEU A 74 -20.02 -34.73 48.01
CA LEU A 74 -21.49 -34.74 48.08
C LEU A 74 -22.04 -36.02 48.71
N ILE A 75 -21.44 -37.18 48.41
CA ILE A 75 -21.78 -38.46 49.03
C ILE A 75 -21.45 -38.42 50.55
N LEU A 76 -20.30 -37.84 50.90
CA LEU A 76 -19.86 -37.70 52.28
C LEU A 76 -20.80 -36.82 53.12
N THR A 77 -21.45 -35.81 52.50
CA THR A 77 -22.48 -35.00 53.21
C THR A 77 -23.66 -35.82 53.67
N GLY A 78 -23.99 -36.92 52.95
CA GLY A 78 -25.09 -37.85 53.31
C GLY A 78 -24.79 -38.74 54.52
N VAL A 79 -23.51 -38.88 54.89
CA VAL A 79 -23.10 -39.74 56.03
C VAL A 79 -23.50 -39.13 57.35
N GLY A 80 -23.66 -37.81 57.46
CA GLY A 80 -24.04 -37.10 58.69
C GLY A 80 -22.87 -36.88 59.60
N GLY A 81 -23.17 -36.32 60.77
CA GLY A 81 -22.16 -36.05 61.85
C GLY A 81 -21.22 -34.87 61.41
N ALA A 82 -20.13 -34.72 62.17
CA ALA A 82 -19.14 -33.67 62.00
C ALA A 82 -18.45 -33.74 60.61
N LEU A 83 -18.17 -34.95 60.14
CA LEU A 83 -17.56 -35.19 58.81
C LEU A 83 -18.47 -34.77 57.66
N GLY A 84 -19.78 -35.07 57.73
CA GLY A 84 -20.77 -34.63 56.75
C GLY A 84 -20.92 -33.12 56.71
N GLY A 85 -20.91 -32.47 57.89
CA GLY A 85 -20.95 -30.99 57.97
C GLY A 85 -19.74 -30.33 57.31
N LEU A 86 -18.56 -30.87 57.57
CA LEU A 86 -17.31 -30.37 56.98
C LEU A 86 -17.28 -30.58 55.46
N ALA A 87 -17.71 -31.73 55.00
CA ALA A 87 -17.83 -32.06 53.57
C ALA A 87 -18.81 -31.09 52.87
N PHE A 88 -19.95 -30.78 53.50
CA PHE A 88 -20.92 -29.81 52.99
C PHE A 88 -20.31 -28.41 52.82
N LEU A 89 -19.57 -27.93 53.82
CA LEU A 89 -18.88 -26.63 53.73
C LEU A 89 -17.90 -26.61 52.55
N ILE A 90 -17.09 -27.66 52.40
CA ILE A 90 -16.12 -27.76 51.29
C ILE A 90 -16.85 -27.76 49.93
N THR A 91 -17.96 -28.48 49.79
CA THR A 91 -18.76 -28.56 48.54
C THR A 91 -19.33 -27.19 48.13
N ILE A 92 -19.76 -26.37 49.12
CA ILE A 92 -20.26 -25.01 48.86
C ILE A 92 -19.17 -24.16 48.15
N PHE A 93 -17.89 -24.37 48.47
CA PHE A 93 -16.79 -23.61 47.82
C PHE A 93 -16.29 -24.27 46.54
N THR A 94 -16.18 -25.60 46.50
CA THR A 94 -15.61 -26.33 45.36
C THR A 94 -16.62 -26.47 44.19
N GLY A 95 -17.93 -26.50 44.49
CA GLY A 95 -18.99 -26.57 43.45
C GLY A 95 -18.99 -25.38 42.51
N PRO A 96 -19.09 -24.14 43.03
CA PRO A 96 -18.99 -22.95 42.14
C PRO A 96 -17.64 -22.87 41.43
N LEU A 97 -16.54 -23.26 42.08
CA LEU A 97 -15.22 -23.28 41.46
C LEU A 97 -15.18 -24.24 40.25
N TRP A 98 -15.82 -25.39 40.36
CA TRP A 98 -15.96 -26.37 39.28
C TRP A 98 -16.70 -25.76 38.06
N LEU A 99 -17.74 -24.98 38.30
CA LEU A 99 -18.48 -24.29 37.22
C LEU A 99 -17.63 -23.19 36.58
N ILE A 100 -16.86 -22.43 37.38
CA ILE A 100 -15.99 -21.36 36.87
C ILE A 100 -14.92 -21.92 35.88
N TYR A 101 -14.43 -23.12 36.13
CA TYR A 101 -13.44 -23.78 35.27
C TYR A 101 -13.95 -24.06 33.85
N TRP A 102 -15.28 -24.09 33.59
CA TRP A 102 -15.82 -24.20 32.24
C TRP A 102 -15.43 -23.00 31.38
N ASN A 103 -15.18 -21.83 31.99
CA ASN A 103 -14.65 -20.67 31.29
C ASN A 103 -13.19 -20.82 30.81
N SER A 104 -12.48 -21.88 31.22
CA SER A 104 -11.07 -22.12 30.84
C SER A 104 -10.89 -22.62 29.40
N TYR A 105 -11.95 -22.98 28.72
CA TYR A 105 -11.89 -23.59 27.38
C TYR A 105 -12.06 -22.55 26.28
N ILE A 106 -11.38 -22.79 25.14
CA ILE A 106 -11.58 -22.01 23.91
C ILE A 106 -11.32 -22.92 22.70
N ILE A 107 -12.11 -22.75 21.66
CA ILE A 107 -11.91 -23.39 20.37
C ILE A 107 -11.46 -22.30 19.40
N ILE A 108 -10.34 -22.51 18.73
CA ILE A 108 -9.75 -21.58 17.75
C ILE A 108 -9.85 -22.26 16.38
N ALA A 109 -10.53 -21.59 15.44
CA ALA A 109 -10.67 -22.08 14.06
C ALA A 109 -9.40 -21.75 13.24
N PRO A 110 -9.20 -22.42 12.09
CA PRO A 110 -8.12 -22.03 11.18
C PRO A 110 -8.21 -20.56 10.79
N ASN A 111 -7.07 -19.89 10.77
CA ASN A 111 -6.95 -18.44 10.49
C ASN A 111 -7.73 -17.57 11.51
N GLU A 112 -7.79 -18.02 12.76
CA GLU A 112 -8.21 -17.23 13.92
C GLU A 112 -7.09 -17.22 14.96
N ALA A 113 -7.01 -16.12 15.70
CA ALA A 113 -6.17 -16.01 16.87
C ALA A 113 -7.02 -15.60 18.07
N ALA A 114 -6.58 -15.92 19.27
CA ALA A 114 -7.24 -15.49 20.50
C ALA A 114 -6.23 -14.79 21.40
N THR A 115 -6.46 -13.51 21.67
CA THR A 115 -5.70 -12.77 22.67
C THR A 115 -6.24 -13.06 24.07
N VAL A 116 -5.34 -13.12 25.02
CA VAL A 116 -5.64 -13.51 26.40
C VAL A 116 -5.21 -12.38 27.34
N GLN A 117 -6.13 -11.91 28.15
CA GLN A 117 -5.88 -10.89 29.19
C GLN A 117 -6.14 -11.46 30.59
N PHE A 118 -5.36 -11.03 31.53
CA PHE A 118 -5.55 -11.35 32.96
C PHE A 118 -5.76 -10.05 33.74
N PHE A 119 -6.98 -9.82 34.17
CA PHE A 119 -7.39 -8.59 34.86
C PHE A 119 -6.91 -7.31 34.16
N GLY A 120 -7.11 -7.25 32.82
CA GLY A 120 -6.75 -6.10 32.02
C GLY A 120 -5.30 -6.08 31.52
N LYS A 121 -4.44 -6.96 32.03
CA LYS A 121 -3.06 -7.08 31.53
C LYS A 121 -2.98 -8.12 30.43
N TYR A 122 -2.36 -7.77 29.30
CA TYR A 122 -2.10 -8.70 28.21
C TYR A 122 -1.20 -9.85 28.69
N SER A 123 -1.59 -11.06 28.36
CA SER A 123 -0.94 -12.30 28.86
C SER A 123 -0.51 -13.26 27.73
N GLY A 124 -0.65 -12.83 26.48
CA GLY A 124 -0.22 -13.57 25.29
C GLY A 124 -1.35 -13.89 24.34
N THR A 125 -1.00 -14.39 23.17
CA THR A 125 -1.92 -14.79 22.09
C THR A 125 -1.76 -16.27 21.78
N VAL A 126 -2.87 -16.93 21.42
CA VAL A 126 -2.88 -18.30 20.92
C VAL A 126 -3.24 -18.25 19.43
N ASN A 127 -2.27 -18.59 18.58
CA ASN A 127 -2.41 -18.60 17.12
C ASN A 127 -2.66 -20.01 16.58
N LYS A 128 -2.46 -21.03 17.40
CA LYS A 128 -2.65 -22.44 16.98
C LYS A 128 -4.13 -22.78 16.96
N GLU A 129 -4.57 -23.36 15.88
CA GLU A 129 -5.93 -23.88 15.74
C GLU A 129 -6.16 -25.09 16.66
N GLY A 130 -7.38 -25.29 17.06
CA GLY A 130 -7.80 -26.45 17.84
C GLY A 130 -8.52 -26.11 19.12
N PHE A 131 -8.64 -27.12 19.97
CA PHE A 131 -9.31 -27.02 21.28
C PHE A 131 -8.25 -26.83 22.37
N HIS A 132 -8.31 -25.69 23.06
CA HIS A 132 -7.32 -25.29 24.06
C HIS A 132 -7.94 -25.13 25.45
N PHE A 133 -7.15 -25.45 26.44
CA PHE A 133 -7.46 -25.31 27.88
C PHE A 133 -6.44 -24.43 28.55
N PHE A 134 -6.92 -23.44 29.33
CA PHE A 134 -6.12 -22.57 30.17
C PHE A 134 -6.23 -23.04 31.61
N ILE A 135 -5.12 -23.09 32.32
CA ILE A 135 -5.11 -23.48 33.74
C ILE A 135 -5.87 -22.47 34.60
N ASN A 136 -5.84 -21.20 34.22
CA ASN A 136 -6.50 -20.12 34.96
C ASN A 136 -7.85 -19.78 34.30
N PRO A 137 -8.98 -19.95 35.00
CA PRO A 137 -10.32 -19.65 34.46
C PRO A 137 -10.66 -18.16 34.37
N PHE A 138 -9.85 -17.27 34.96
CA PHE A 138 -10.11 -15.82 34.99
C PHE A 138 -9.53 -15.08 33.82
N TYR A 139 -9.04 -15.79 32.79
CA TYR A 139 -8.59 -15.15 31.55
C TYR A 139 -9.79 -14.65 30.75
N HIS A 140 -9.73 -13.37 30.38
CA HIS A 140 -10.58 -12.81 29.34
C HIS A 140 -9.97 -13.14 27.98
N LYS A 141 -10.77 -13.68 27.08
CA LYS A 141 -10.32 -14.18 25.76
C LYS A 141 -11.10 -13.47 24.67
N GLN A 142 -10.38 -12.87 23.73
CA GLN A 142 -10.97 -12.16 22.60
C GLN A 142 -10.43 -12.76 21.31
N LYS A 143 -11.33 -13.20 20.42
CA LYS A 143 -10.95 -13.79 19.13
C LYS A 143 -10.86 -12.70 18.06
N ILE A 144 -9.91 -12.87 17.16
CA ILE A 144 -9.75 -12.04 15.96
C ILE A 144 -9.53 -12.94 14.75
N SER A 145 -10.10 -12.55 13.61
CA SER A 145 -9.91 -13.26 12.36
C SER A 145 -8.64 -12.75 11.66
N MET A 146 -7.77 -13.68 11.29
CA MET A 146 -6.53 -13.43 10.52
C MET A 146 -6.72 -13.75 9.03
N ARG A 147 -7.97 -13.93 8.58
CA ARG A 147 -8.29 -14.20 7.18
C ARG A 147 -8.03 -12.97 6.33
N ILE A 148 -7.70 -13.22 5.08
CA ILE A 148 -7.53 -12.15 4.08
C ILE A 148 -8.86 -11.43 3.86
N ARG A 149 -8.80 -10.11 3.84
CA ARG A 149 -9.94 -9.22 3.61
C ARG A 149 -9.63 -8.24 2.50
N ASN A 150 -10.66 -7.77 1.83
CA ASN A 150 -10.56 -6.72 0.82
C ASN A 150 -11.25 -5.47 1.33
N PHE A 151 -10.62 -4.33 1.06
CA PHE A 151 -11.22 -3.02 1.21
C PHE A 151 -11.23 -2.36 -0.16
N GLU A 152 -12.37 -1.85 -0.59
CA GLU A 152 -12.50 -1.04 -1.81
C GLU A 152 -12.90 0.37 -1.40
N SER A 153 -12.08 1.35 -1.75
CA SER A 153 -12.37 2.75 -1.44
C SER A 153 -13.52 3.28 -2.30
N ALA A 154 -14.27 4.20 -1.78
CA ALA A 154 -15.17 5.03 -2.59
C ALA A 154 -14.34 5.83 -3.61
N ARG A 155 -14.98 6.35 -4.65
CA ARG A 155 -14.34 7.26 -5.59
C ARG A 155 -14.05 8.58 -4.89
N LEU A 156 -12.77 8.88 -4.76
CA LEU A 156 -12.28 10.10 -4.13
C LEU A 156 -11.99 11.14 -5.20
N LYS A 157 -12.57 12.32 -5.07
CA LYS A 157 -12.22 13.46 -5.93
C LYS A 157 -10.98 14.14 -5.33
N VAL A 158 -9.89 14.16 -6.08
CA VAL A 158 -8.60 14.75 -5.66
C VAL A 158 -8.00 15.50 -6.85
N ASN A 159 -7.06 16.38 -6.58
CA ASN A 159 -6.29 17.04 -7.65
C ASN A 159 -4.94 16.34 -7.80
N ASP A 160 -4.52 16.12 -9.04
CA ASP A 160 -3.17 15.62 -9.35
C ASP A 160 -2.11 16.72 -9.13
N VAL A 161 -0.83 16.40 -9.36
CA VAL A 161 0.28 17.36 -9.21
C VAL A 161 0.11 18.61 -10.12
N ASN A 162 -0.59 18.47 -11.23
CA ASN A 162 -0.89 19.56 -12.19
C ASN A 162 -2.18 20.31 -11.83
N ALA A 163 -2.76 20.05 -10.67
CA ALA A 163 -4.03 20.60 -10.20
C ALA A 163 -5.25 20.23 -11.05
N ASN A 164 -5.18 19.14 -11.80
CA ASN A 164 -6.34 18.60 -12.53
C ASN A 164 -7.20 17.78 -11.57
N PRO A 165 -8.52 18.01 -11.47
CA PRO A 165 -9.40 17.18 -10.66
C PRO A 165 -9.60 15.80 -11.31
N ILE A 166 -9.28 14.75 -10.54
CA ILE A 166 -9.42 13.34 -10.93
C ILE A 166 -10.28 12.60 -9.93
N ASP A 167 -11.00 11.58 -10.40
CA ASP A 167 -11.75 10.63 -9.57
C ASP A 167 -10.92 9.35 -9.51
N ILE A 168 -10.50 8.98 -8.29
CA ILE A 168 -9.61 7.83 -8.06
C ILE A 168 -10.22 6.91 -6.99
N GLY A 169 -10.06 5.60 -7.19
CA GLY A 169 -10.43 4.57 -6.22
C GLY A 169 -9.36 3.50 -6.17
N ALA A 170 -9.27 2.79 -5.05
CA ALA A 170 -8.31 1.71 -4.86
C ALA A 170 -8.93 0.50 -4.18
N VAL A 171 -8.35 -0.67 -4.45
CA VAL A 171 -8.61 -1.91 -3.72
C VAL A 171 -7.34 -2.24 -2.94
N VAL A 172 -7.51 -2.54 -1.65
CA VAL A 172 -6.44 -2.96 -0.74
C VAL A 172 -6.78 -4.33 -0.20
N VAL A 173 -5.90 -5.29 -0.40
CA VAL A 173 -5.98 -6.66 0.12
C VAL A 173 -5.07 -6.73 1.34
N TRP A 174 -5.64 -7.11 2.49
CA TRP A 174 -4.93 -7.05 3.76
C TRP A 174 -5.35 -8.19 4.70
N ARG A 175 -4.53 -8.42 5.72
CA ARG A 175 -4.88 -9.34 6.82
C ARG A 175 -4.28 -8.84 8.13
N VAL A 176 -4.83 -9.32 9.25
CA VAL A 176 -4.20 -9.12 10.56
C VAL A 176 -3.00 -10.06 10.66
N PHE A 177 -1.83 -9.50 10.96
CA PHE A 177 -0.59 -10.24 11.20
C PHE A 177 -0.31 -10.39 12.69
N ASP A 178 -0.46 -9.30 13.45
CA ASP A 178 -0.31 -9.28 14.91
C ASP A 178 -1.67 -9.01 15.56
N ALA A 179 -2.20 -10.03 16.23
CA ALA A 179 -3.52 -9.99 16.85
C ALA A 179 -3.57 -9.04 18.05
N ALA A 180 -2.48 -8.90 18.79
CA ALA A 180 -2.42 -8.03 19.96
C ALA A 180 -2.38 -6.56 19.55
N GLU A 181 -1.54 -6.20 18.58
CA GLU A 181 -1.48 -4.83 18.05
C GLU A 181 -2.84 -4.41 17.47
N ALA A 182 -3.46 -5.30 16.68
CA ALA A 182 -4.75 -5.00 16.02
C ALA A 182 -5.91 -4.81 17.01
N LEU A 183 -5.85 -5.43 18.20
CA LEU A 183 -6.92 -5.33 19.19
C LEU A 183 -6.67 -4.28 20.28
N PHE A 184 -5.41 -3.91 20.52
CA PHE A 184 -5.06 -3.05 21.66
C PHE A 184 -4.50 -1.68 21.27
N GLU A 185 -3.94 -1.54 20.05
CA GLU A 185 -3.39 -0.26 19.58
C GLU A 185 -4.42 0.59 18.84
N VAL A 186 -5.46 -0.04 18.28
CA VAL A 186 -6.52 0.66 17.54
C VAL A 186 -7.91 0.20 18.02
N ASP A 187 -8.87 1.10 18.10
CA ASP A 187 -10.24 0.78 18.52
C ASP A 187 -10.95 -0.14 17.53
N HIS A 188 -10.87 0.20 16.25
CA HIS A 188 -11.56 -0.51 15.17
C HIS A 188 -10.61 -0.65 13.98
N TYR A 189 -9.89 -1.74 13.92
CA TYR A 189 -8.88 -1.98 12.88
C TYR A 189 -9.46 -1.95 11.45
N ASP A 190 -10.69 -2.41 11.24
CA ASP A 190 -11.35 -2.34 9.91
C ASP A 190 -11.50 -0.88 9.44
N HIS A 191 -11.99 -0.03 10.33
CA HIS A 191 -12.18 1.41 10.05
C HIS A 191 -10.83 2.14 9.92
N TYR A 192 -9.85 1.74 10.72
CA TYR A 192 -8.49 2.27 10.64
C TYR A 192 -7.87 1.98 9.26
N VAL A 193 -7.99 0.73 8.75
CA VAL A 193 -7.54 0.35 7.40
C VAL A 193 -8.17 1.26 6.36
N GLN A 194 -9.47 1.46 6.43
CA GLN A 194 -10.22 2.30 5.50
C GLN A 194 -9.65 3.72 5.45
N ILE A 195 -9.55 4.38 6.61
CA ILE A 195 -9.09 5.78 6.70
C ILE A 195 -7.64 5.91 6.21
N GLN A 196 -6.75 5.02 6.64
CA GLN A 196 -5.33 5.10 6.28
C GLN A 196 -5.09 4.78 4.80
N SER A 197 -5.84 3.84 4.23
CA SER A 197 -5.77 3.52 2.80
C SER A 197 -6.25 4.70 1.94
N GLU A 198 -7.36 5.32 2.31
CA GLU A 198 -7.88 6.52 1.62
C GLU A 198 -6.91 7.70 1.73
N ALA A 199 -6.28 7.88 2.90
CA ALA A 199 -5.29 8.93 3.11
C ALA A 199 -4.01 8.70 2.26
N ALA A 200 -3.55 7.46 2.18
CA ALA A 200 -2.41 7.07 1.34
C ALA A 200 -2.71 7.29 -0.15
N LEU A 201 -3.91 6.86 -0.58
CA LEU A 201 -4.37 7.03 -1.97
C LEU A 201 -4.44 8.52 -2.35
N ARG A 202 -4.98 9.36 -1.47
CA ARG A 202 -5.04 10.82 -1.67
C ARG A 202 -3.65 11.44 -1.77
N ALA A 203 -2.75 11.06 -0.88
CA ALA A 203 -1.37 11.55 -0.88
C ALA A 203 -0.62 11.17 -2.16
N MET A 204 -0.77 9.92 -2.60
CA MET A 204 -0.17 9.42 -3.85
C MET A 204 -0.76 10.15 -5.07
N ALA A 205 -2.07 10.32 -5.14
CA ALA A 205 -2.76 10.99 -6.25
C ALA A 205 -2.32 12.45 -6.42
N THR A 206 -2.04 13.15 -5.34
CA THR A 206 -1.53 14.54 -5.41
C THR A 206 -0.04 14.62 -5.77
N ALA A 207 0.68 13.55 -5.62
CA ALA A 207 2.12 13.49 -5.96
C ALA A 207 2.43 13.12 -7.40
N UNK A 208 1.66 12.30 -8.33
CA UNK A 208 1.81 11.93 -9.44
C UNK A 208 1.00 12.59 -10.29
N PRO A 209 1.47 12.86 -11.44
CA PRO A 209 0.54 13.35 -12.50
C PRO A 209 -0.36 12.24 -13.02
N TYR A 210 -1.57 12.62 -13.46
CA TYR A 210 -2.49 11.67 -14.12
C TYR A 210 -1.83 11.06 -15.36
N ASP A 211 -1.26 11.92 -16.22
CA ASP A 211 -0.68 11.53 -17.49
C ASP A 211 0.54 12.38 -17.80
N ILE A 212 1.50 11.82 -18.54
CA ILE A 212 2.69 12.54 -19.02
C ILE A 212 2.33 13.17 -20.38
N ILE A 213 2.30 14.48 -20.46
CA ILE A 213 1.75 15.21 -21.62
C ILE A 213 2.83 15.72 -22.57
N GLU A 214 4.09 15.84 -22.17
CA GLU A 214 5.17 16.36 -23.02
C GLU A 214 6.57 15.90 -22.61
N ASP A 215 7.51 16.01 -23.53
CA ASP A 215 8.96 15.69 -23.40
C ASP A 215 9.71 16.32 -22.21
N LYS A 216 9.04 17.13 -21.41
CA LYS A 216 9.66 17.79 -20.25
C LYS A 216 9.89 16.84 -19.06
N ASP A 217 9.15 15.74 -19.01
CA ASP A 217 9.23 14.77 -17.92
C ASP A 217 9.82 13.44 -18.42
N ILE A 218 10.99 13.50 -19.02
CA ILE A 218 11.73 12.29 -19.45
C ILE A 218 12.01 11.45 -18.19
N GLY A 219 11.30 10.33 -18.03
CA GLY A 219 11.43 9.40 -16.92
C GLY A 219 10.47 9.62 -15.75
N GLY A 220 9.44 10.45 -15.89
CA GLY A 220 8.42 10.64 -14.87
C GLY A 220 7.44 9.46 -14.80
N ILE A 221 7.00 9.11 -13.59
CA ILE A 221 5.96 8.09 -13.35
C ILE A 221 4.60 8.79 -13.38
N SER A 222 3.62 8.21 -14.12
CA SER A 222 2.24 8.70 -14.16
C SER A 222 1.24 7.67 -13.68
N LEU A 223 0.13 8.12 -13.12
CA LEU A 223 -0.92 7.27 -12.58
C LEU A 223 -1.57 6.37 -13.65
N SER A 224 -1.66 6.85 -14.90
CA SER A 224 -2.33 6.12 -15.98
C SER A 224 -1.45 5.10 -16.70
N SER A 225 -0.16 5.37 -16.85
CA SER A 225 0.74 4.59 -17.70
C SER A 225 1.61 3.59 -16.94
N HIS A 226 1.89 3.83 -15.65
CA HIS A 226 2.82 3.04 -14.84
C HIS A 226 2.09 2.32 -13.70
N GLN A 227 1.06 1.55 -14.05
CA GLN A 227 0.14 0.95 -13.07
C GLN A 227 0.83 0.01 -12.07
N GLU A 228 1.83 -0.78 -12.51
CA GLU A 228 2.57 -1.69 -11.63
C GLU A 228 3.40 -0.94 -10.59
N GLU A 229 4.17 0.05 -11.05
CA GLU A 229 5.01 0.88 -10.18
C GLU A 229 4.16 1.67 -9.17
N ILE A 230 3.03 2.19 -9.63
CA ILE A 230 2.06 2.91 -8.78
C ILE A 230 1.45 1.95 -7.73
N ALA A 231 1.16 0.70 -8.11
CA ALA A 231 0.63 -0.30 -7.19
C ALA A 231 1.65 -0.61 -6.07
N GLU A 232 2.94 -0.77 -6.41
CA GLU A 232 4.01 -0.98 -5.43
C GLU A 232 4.17 0.23 -4.49
N LEU A 233 4.14 1.45 -5.03
CA LEU A 233 4.24 2.67 -4.24
C LEU A 233 3.03 2.83 -3.30
N LEU A 234 1.83 2.53 -3.79
CA LEU A 234 0.61 2.56 -2.97
C LEU A 234 0.68 1.52 -1.87
N GLN A 235 1.05 0.28 -2.21
CA GLN A 235 1.20 -0.81 -1.23
C GLN A 235 2.17 -0.41 -0.12
N ALA A 236 3.36 0.06 -0.48
CA ALA A 236 4.38 0.50 0.49
C ALA A 236 3.87 1.64 1.38
N SER A 237 3.16 2.62 0.79
CA SER A 237 2.60 3.76 1.53
C SER A 237 1.49 3.35 2.50
N VAL A 238 0.64 2.41 2.09
CA VAL A 238 -0.45 1.88 2.94
C VAL A 238 0.15 1.00 4.05
N GLU A 239 1.09 0.11 3.71
CA GLU A 239 1.76 -0.79 4.65
C GLU A 239 2.47 -0.03 5.77
N ASP A 240 3.21 1.03 5.44
CA ASP A 240 3.92 1.86 6.43
C ASP A 240 2.95 2.47 7.47
N ARG A 241 1.75 2.85 7.04
CA ARG A 241 0.70 3.40 7.91
C ARG A 241 0.01 2.33 8.75
N LEU A 242 -0.20 1.14 8.20
CA LEU A 242 -0.96 0.06 8.83
C LEU A 242 -0.10 -0.84 9.73
N LYS A 243 1.21 -0.80 9.55
CA LYS A 243 2.17 -1.62 10.32
C LYS A 243 2.04 -1.43 11.84
N GLN A 244 1.77 -0.22 12.30
CA GLN A 244 1.59 0.09 13.72
C GLN A 244 0.33 -0.54 14.32
N ALA A 245 -0.60 -0.97 13.50
CA ALA A 245 -1.83 -1.65 13.91
C ALA A 245 -1.76 -3.18 13.72
N GLY A 246 -0.57 -3.74 13.52
CA GLY A 246 -0.40 -5.18 13.32
C GLY A 246 -1.06 -5.72 12.06
N ILE A 247 -1.20 -4.89 11.02
CA ILE A 247 -1.89 -5.23 9.76
C ILE A 247 -0.84 -5.31 8.65
N GLU A 248 -0.91 -6.39 7.87
CA GLU A 248 -0.08 -6.63 6.69
C GLU A 248 -0.89 -6.38 5.42
N VAL A 249 -0.31 -5.62 4.50
CA VAL A 249 -0.92 -5.35 3.19
C VAL A 249 -0.32 -6.30 2.16
N LEU A 250 -1.14 -7.16 1.61
CA LEU A 250 -0.72 -8.14 0.60
C LEU A 250 -0.64 -7.51 -0.79
N GLU A 251 -1.58 -6.59 -1.08
CA GLU A 251 -1.68 -5.95 -2.38
C GLU A 251 -2.47 -4.66 -2.26
N ALA A 252 -2.07 -3.63 -3.01
CA ALA A 252 -2.86 -2.41 -3.17
C ALA A 252 -2.77 -1.95 -4.62
N ARG A 253 -3.92 -1.70 -5.25
CA ARG A 253 -3.98 -1.23 -6.64
C ARG A 253 -5.10 -0.22 -6.85
N ILE A 254 -4.92 0.62 -7.86
CA ILE A 254 -5.98 1.52 -8.31
C ILE A 254 -7.09 0.69 -8.99
N SER A 255 -8.32 0.84 -8.52
CA SER A 255 -9.51 0.19 -9.10
C SER A 255 -10.23 1.10 -10.10
N HIS A 256 -10.11 2.41 -9.92
CA HIS A 256 -10.75 3.41 -10.77
C HIS A 256 -9.85 4.63 -10.89
N LEU A 257 -9.67 5.12 -12.11
CA LEU A 257 -8.91 6.34 -12.38
C LEU A 257 -9.51 7.03 -13.61
N ALA A 258 -9.99 8.24 -13.43
CA ALA A 258 -10.58 9.03 -14.52
C ALA A 258 -10.47 10.51 -14.20
N TYR A 259 -10.45 11.34 -15.24
CA TYR A 259 -10.66 12.78 -15.04
C TYR A 259 -12.07 13.04 -14.53
N SER A 260 -12.20 13.96 -13.60
CA SER A 260 -13.50 14.39 -13.10
C SER A 260 -14.40 14.90 -14.25
N GLN A 261 -15.70 14.66 -14.17
CA GLN A 261 -16.66 14.99 -15.23
C GLN A 261 -16.56 16.44 -15.69
N GLU A 262 -16.20 17.36 -14.79
CA GLU A 262 -16.10 18.79 -15.07
C GLU A 262 -15.06 19.12 -16.14
N ILE A 263 -13.95 18.36 -16.20
CA ILE A 263 -12.85 18.63 -17.13
C ILE A 263 -12.64 17.52 -18.17
N ALA A 264 -13.36 16.41 -18.08
CA ALA A 264 -13.15 15.22 -18.91
C ALA A 264 -13.19 15.56 -20.42
N GLN A 265 -14.18 16.37 -20.87
CA GLN A 265 -14.30 16.78 -22.26
C GLN A 265 -13.14 17.69 -22.70
N ALA A 266 -12.72 18.61 -21.84
CA ALA A 266 -11.58 19.50 -22.15
C ALA A 266 -10.27 18.71 -22.26
N MET A 267 -10.05 17.77 -21.36
CA MET A 267 -8.86 16.91 -21.37
C MET A 267 -8.85 15.97 -22.59
N LEU A 268 -10.00 15.44 -22.97
CA LEU A 268 -10.12 14.63 -24.18
C LEU A 268 -9.73 15.43 -25.43
N ARG A 269 -10.23 16.67 -25.57
CA ARG A 269 -9.85 17.57 -26.68
C ARG A 269 -8.36 17.88 -26.67
N ARG A 270 -7.78 18.10 -25.48
CA ARG A 270 -6.34 18.33 -25.31
C ARG A 270 -5.52 17.11 -25.77
N GLN A 271 -5.92 15.90 -25.34
CA GLN A 271 -5.28 14.64 -25.76
C GLN A 271 -5.37 14.44 -27.27
N GLN A 272 -6.54 14.71 -27.89
CA GLN A 272 -6.74 14.64 -29.35
C GLN A 272 -5.82 15.62 -30.07
N ALA A 273 -5.74 16.86 -29.60
CA ALA A 273 -4.87 17.88 -30.21
C ALA A 273 -3.39 17.49 -30.10
N SER A 274 -2.95 17.04 -28.95
CA SER A 274 -1.59 16.56 -28.71
C SER A 274 -1.26 15.36 -29.62
N ALA A 275 -2.17 14.39 -29.74
CA ALA A 275 -1.99 13.22 -30.59
C ALA A 275 -1.86 13.62 -32.08
N VAL A 276 -2.66 14.59 -32.55
CA VAL A 276 -2.58 15.09 -33.94
C VAL A 276 -1.23 15.78 -34.19
N VAL A 277 -0.77 16.62 -33.24
CA VAL A 277 0.54 17.30 -33.36
C VAL A 277 1.67 16.26 -33.35
N ALA A 278 1.64 15.29 -32.46
CA ALA A 278 2.65 14.22 -32.40
C ALA A 278 2.70 13.41 -33.69
N ALA A 279 1.53 13.02 -34.21
CA ALA A 279 1.42 12.31 -35.52
C ALA A 279 2.00 13.13 -36.66
N ARG A 280 1.68 14.42 -36.72
CA ARG A 280 2.23 15.33 -37.76
C ARG A 280 3.75 15.47 -37.62
N THR A 281 4.27 15.60 -36.45
CA THR A 281 5.72 15.67 -36.20
C THR A 281 6.43 14.41 -36.71
N GLU A 282 5.86 13.24 -36.48
CA GLU A 282 6.44 11.97 -36.99
C GLU A 282 6.34 11.87 -38.53
N ILE A 283 5.23 12.33 -39.12
CA ILE A 283 5.07 12.37 -40.57
C ILE A 283 6.13 13.29 -41.19
N VAL A 284 6.29 14.50 -40.67
CA VAL A 284 7.30 15.46 -41.16
C VAL A 284 8.72 14.90 -41.02
N LYS A 285 9.04 14.33 -39.85
CA LYS A 285 10.34 13.71 -39.59
C LYS A 285 10.63 12.56 -40.55
N GLY A 286 9.63 11.71 -40.82
CA GLY A 286 9.71 10.62 -41.78
C GLY A 286 9.88 11.15 -43.22
N ALA A 287 9.13 12.18 -43.60
CA ALA A 287 9.22 12.80 -44.90
C ALA A 287 10.61 13.40 -45.15
N VAL A 288 11.16 14.15 -44.18
CA VAL A 288 12.51 14.71 -44.27
C VAL A 288 13.56 13.59 -44.47
N GLY A 289 13.47 12.51 -43.65
CA GLY A 289 14.38 11.37 -43.82
C GLY A 289 14.29 10.69 -45.18
N MET A 290 13.08 10.52 -45.72
CA MET A 290 12.88 9.96 -47.06
C MET A 290 13.47 10.85 -48.14
N VAL A 291 13.32 12.16 -48.04
CA VAL A 291 13.88 13.13 -48.99
C VAL A 291 15.41 13.14 -48.90
N GLU A 292 15.99 13.12 -47.72
CA GLU A 292 17.45 13.02 -47.51
C GLU A 292 18.00 11.76 -48.17
N GLU A 293 17.39 10.61 -47.94
CA GLU A 293 17.79 9.32 -48.48
C GLU A 293 17.67 9.32 -50.02
N ALA A 294 16.60 9.89 -50.56
CA ALA A 294 16.40 10.02 -52.02
C ALA A 294 17.50 10.88 -52.66
N LEU A 295 17.84 12.01 -52.06
CA LEU A 295 18.90 12.89 -52.56
C LEU A 295 20.27 12.21 -52.50
N GLU A 296 20.57 11.52 -51.44
CA GLU A 296 21.83 10.77 -51.27
C GLU A 296 21.96 9.67 -52.33
N GLN A 297 20.91 8.90 -52.56
CA GLN A 297 20.90 7.84 -53.57
C GLN A 297 21.06 8.41 -55.00
N LEU A 298 20.41 9.50 -55.33
CA LEU A 298 20.55 10.15 -56.63
C LEU A 298 21.98 10.69 -56.86
N SER A 299 22.56 11.27 -55.82
CA SER A 299 23.95 11.79 -55.87
C SER A 299 24.95 10.64 -56.01
N THR A 300 24.82 9.59 -55.24
CA THR A 300 25.75 8.43 -55.22
C THR A 300 25.73 7.67 -56.54
N LYS A 301 24.56 7.48 -57.12
CA LYS A 301 24.41 6.75 -58.40
C LYS A 301 24.67 7.60 -59.63
N LYS A 302 24.98 8.89 -59.47
CA LYS A 302 25.22 9.88 -60.58
C LYS A 302 24.11 9.85 -61.62
N ILE A 303 22.87 9.64 -61.23
CA ILE A 303 21.73 9.53 -62.13
C ILE A 303 21.42 10.91 -62.77
N ILE A 304 21.54 11.96 -61.95
CA ILE A 304 21.24 13.33 -62.39
C ILE A 304 22.22 14.30 -61.68
N GLU A 305 22.84 15.21 -62.42
CA GLU A 305 23.54 16.37 -61.86
C GLU A 305 22.51 17.47 -61.63
N LEU A 306 22.08 17.64 -60.38
CA LEU A 306 21.10 18.64 -60.00
C LEU A 306 21.80 19.90 -59.50
N ASP A 307 21.46 21.02 -60.12
CA ASP A 307 21.80 22.35 -59.62
C ASP A 307 21.09 22.61 -58.29
N GLU A 308 21.62 23.46 -57.40
CA GLU A 308 21.09 23.75 -56.06
C GLU A 308 19.64 24.27 -56.12
N ASP A 309 19.29 25.09 -57.09
CA ASP A 309 17.92 25.59 -57.30
C ASP A 309 16.92 24.47 -57.63
N LYS A 310 17.38 23.51 -58.46
CA LYS A 310 16.56 22.33 -58.81
C LYS A 310 16.41 21.36 -57.68
N LYS A 311 17.45 21.17 -56.81
CA LYS A 311 17.35 20.38 -55.57
C LYS A 311 16.33 21.00 -54.64
N ALA A 312 16.38 22.32 -54.39
CA ALA A 312 15.44 23.01 -53.52
C ALA A 312 14.00 22.85 -53.97
N THR A 313 13.77 22.98 -55.28
CA THR A 313 12.44 22.80 -55.89
C THR A 313 11.93 21.37 -55.72
N MET A 314 12.81 20.38 -55.93
CA MET A 314 12.46 18.96 -55.80
C MET A 314 12.14 18.60 -54.32
N VAL A 315 12.95 19.09 -53.39
CA VAL A 315 12.71 18.91 -51.93
C VAL A 315 11.36 19.51 -51.53
N SER A 316 11.09 20.74 -51.95
CA SER A 316 9.82 21.40 -51.65
C SER A 316 8.63 20.61 -52.19
N ASN A 317 8.70 20.15 -53.44
CA ASN A 317 7.62 19.36 -54.04
C ASN A 317 7.41 18.02 -53.35
N LEU A 318 8.49 17.30 -53.02
CA LEU A 318 8.42 16.03 -52.31
C LEU A 318 7.83 16.21 -50.88
N LEU A 319 8.26 17.23 -50.17
CA LEU A 319 7.74 17.51 -48.83
C LEU A 319 6.25 17.85 -48.85
N VAL A 320 5.80 18.63 -49.88
CA VAL A 320 4.38 18.93 -50.02
C VAL A 320 3.56 17.66 -50.28
N VAL A 321 4.04 16.76 -51.12
CA VAL A 321 3.34 15.49 -51.41
C VAL A 321 3.35 14.57 -50.20
N LEU A 322 4.49 14.43 -49.52
CA LEU A 322 4.65 13.51 -48.40
C LEU A 322 3.95 13.98 -47.12
N CYS A 323 3.85 15.31 -46.91
CA CYS A 323 3.23 15.88 -45.70
C CYS A 323 1.76 16.27 -45.90
N SER A 324 1.21 16.14 -47.10
CA SER A 324 -0.18 16.49 -47.39
C SER A 324 -1.17 15.49 -46.81
N GLU A 325 -2.26 15.98 -46.25
CA GLU A 325 -3.40 15.15 -45.80
C GLU A 325 -4.36 14.76 -46.92
N THR A 326 -4.26 15.40 -48.05
CA THR A 326 -5.13 15.17 -49.22
C THR A 326 -4.30 14.73 -50.43
N ASP A 327 -4.88 13.93 -51.29
CA ASP A 327 -4.25 13.53 -52.54
C ASP A 327 -3.86 14.77 -53.36
N THR A 328 -2.58 15.06 -53.40
CA THR A 328 -2.04 16.17 -54.16
C THR A 328 -1.63 15.70 -55.57
N THR A 329 -2.14 16.35 -56.61
CA THR A 329 -1.66 16.15 -57.97
C THR A 329 -0.56 17.18 -58.25
N PRO A 330 0.71 16.77 -58.34
CA PRO A 330 1.77 17.74 -58.68
C PRO A 330 1.59 18.25 -60.08
N VAL A 331 1.44 19.53 -60.21
CA VAL A 331 1.43 20.20 -61.56
C VAL A 331 2.88 20.53 -61.95
N VAL A 332 3.44 19.72 -62.82
CA VAL A 332 4.79 19.96 -63.37
C VAL A 332 4.72 20.97 -64.46
N ASN A 333 5.27 22.13 -64.22
CA ASN A 333 5.40 23.15 -65.31
C ASN A 333 6.62 22.80 -66.15
N THR A 334 6.39 22.36 -67.39
CA THR A 334 7.43 21.93 -68.33
C THR A 334 7.82 23.04 -69.32
N GLY A 335 7.44 24.30 -69.02
CA GLY A 335 7.68 25.43 -69.87
C GLY A 335 9.11 25.84 -70.09
#